data_d152c83318e700e4ebc90220d1270de8
#
_entry.id   d152c83318e700e4ebc90220d1270de8
#
_cell.length_a   1.000
_cell.length_b   1.000
_cell.length_c   1.000
_cell.angle_alpha   90.00
_cell.angle_beta   90.00
_cell.angle_gamma   90.00
#
_symmetry.space_group_name_H-M   'P 1'
#
loop_
_entity.id
_entity.type
_entity.pdbx_description
1 polymer ?
#
loop_
_entity_poly.entity_id
_entity_poly.type
_entity_poly.pdbx_seq_one_letter_code
_entity_poly.pdbx_strand_id
1 'polypeptide(L)'
;MDEKVCMQMVADTGRILLEKGLVARTWGNISARVDETRFAISPSGLGYENMTQMDVPVFNMADETFTGTRKPSSEKKIHAASYRIYPEVQFVIHTHQDYATAVGLVGTEHLKMSKEEEEILGKIAVAPYGLPGTKKLGNNVANALK
;
A
#
# COMPACT_ATOMS: atom_id res chain seq x y z
N MET A 1 -4.85 -12.80 -10.54
CA MET A 1 -6.10 -12.21 -11.13
C MET A 1 -5.81 -11.67 -12.53
N ASP A 2 -6.84 -11.36 -13.32
CA ASP A 2 -6.65 -10.65 -14.60
C ASP A 2 -6.00 -9.27 -14.36
N GLU A 3 -5.02 -8.92 -15.18
CA GLU A 3 -4.24 -7.69 -15.01
C GLU A 3 -5.10 -6.43 -15.13
N LYS A 4 -6.00 -6.38 -16.12
CA LYS A 4 -6.90 -5.25 -16.32
C LYS A 4 -7.89 -5.10 -15.17
N VAL A 5 -8.36 -6.22 -14.63
CA VAL A 5 -9.22 -6.21 -13.44
C VAL A 5 -8.46 -5.62 -12.25
N CYS A 6 -7.22 -6.02 -12.00
CA CYS A 6 -6.40 -5.45 -10.94
C CYS A 6 -6.18 -3.94 -11.10
N MET A 7 -5.87 -3.49 -12.32
CA MET A 7 -5.71 -2.06 -12.62
C MET A 7 -7.01 -1.28 -12.35
N GLN A 8 -8.16 -1.81 -12.75
CA GLN A 8 -9.45 -1.17 -12.49
C GLN A 8 -9.75 -1.12 -10.99
N MET A 9 -9.51 -2.22 -10.26
CA MET A 9 -9.72 -2.26 -8.81
C MET A 9 -8.86 -1.23 -8.07
N VAL A 10 -7.61 -1.02 -8.49
CA VAL A 10 -6.75 0.03 -7.90
C VAL A 10 -7.33 1.41 -8.14
N ALA A 11 -7.82 1.71 -9.36
CA ALA A 11 -8.41 3.00 -9.68
C ALA A 11 -9.72 3.25 -8.89
N ASP A 12 -10.60 2.25 -8.81
CA ASP A 12 -11.88 2.34 -8.10
C ASP A 12 -11.66 2.48 -6.59
N THR A 13 -10.76 1.68 -6.01
CA THR A 13 -10.41 1.77 -4.59
C THR A 13 -9.83 3.14 -4.25
N GLY A 14 -8.99 3.70 -5.13
CA GLY A 14 -8.44 5.04 -4.94
C GLY A 14 -9.52 6.12 -4.80
N ARG A 15 -10.56 6.09 -5.64
CA ARG A 15 -11.71 6.99 -5.54
C ARG A 15 -12.49 6.80 -4.23
N ILE A 16 -12.76 5.53 -3.86
CA ILE A 16 -13.45 5.20 -2.60
C ILE A 16 -12.68 5.74 -1.39
N LEU A 17 -11.36 5.55 -1.35
CA LEU A 17 -10.54 6.05 -0.24
C LEU A 17 -10.52 7.59 -0.18
N LEU A 18 -10.52 8.27 -1.33
CA LEU A 18 -10.62 9.72 -1.41
C LEU A 18 -11.98 10.20 -0.88
N GLU A 19 -13.07 9.60 -1.32
CA GLU A 19 -14.44 9.90 -0.86
C GLU A 19 -14.62 9.68 0.65
N LYS A 20 -13.92 8.68 1.22
CA LYS A 20 -13.91 8.39 2.65
C LYS A 20 -12.94 9.25 3.46
N GLY A 21 -12.17 10.14 2.82
CA GLY A 21 -11.17 10.97 3.49
C GLY A 21 -9.97 10.20 4.04
N LEU A 22 -9.72 8.98 3.55
CA LEU A 22 -8.60 8.15 4.01
C LEU A 22 -7.29 8.44 3.26
N VAL A 23 -7.38 9.09 2.12
CA VAL A 23 -6.26 9.62 1.35
C VAL A 23 -6.55 11.06 0.94
N ALA A 24 -5.51 11.85 0.69
CA ALA A 24 -5.64 13.23 0.26
C ALA A 24 -4.62 13.52 -0.85
N ARG A 25 -5.01 14.31 -1.86
CA ARG A 25 -4.14 14.69 -2.98
C ARG A 25 -3.56 13.45 -3.68
N THR A 26 -2.24 13.29 -3.61
CA THR A 26 -1.47 12.16 -4.20
C THR A 26 -0.83 11.28 -3.12
N TRP A 27 -1.23 11.46 -1.85
CA TRP A 27 -0.69 10.73 -0.72
C TRP A 27 -1.40 9.38 -0.54
N GLY A 28 -0.65 8.45 0.02
CA GLY A 28 -1.08 7.07 0.08
C GLY A 28 -0.84 6.34 -1.24
N ASN A 29 -1.05 5.06 -1.25
CA ASN A 29 -0.92 4.22 -2.44
C ASN A 29 -1.64 2.87 -2.23
N ILE A 30 -2.08 2.30 -3.34
CA ILE A 30 -2.91 1.10 -3.36
C ILE A 30 -2.33 0.16 -4.39
N SER A 31 -2.32 -1.12 -4.08
CA SER A 31 -1.98 -2.14 -5.06
C SER A 31 -2.89 -3.35 -4.99
N ALA A 32 -2.99 -4.06 -6.13
CA ALA A 32 -3.70 -5.32 -6.29
C ALA A 32 -2.77 -6.35 -6.92
N ARG A 33 -2.70 -7.56 -6.35
CA ARG A 33 -1.85 -8.65 -6.84
C ARG A 33 -2.39 -9.20 -8.15
N VAL A 34 -1.56 -9.19 -9.18
CA VAL A 34 -1.85 -9.83 -10.47
C VAL A 34 -1.51 -11.33 -10.40
N ASP A 35 -0.26 -11.63 -10.00
CA ASP A 35 0.26 -12.99 -9.85
C ASP A 35 1.36 -13.06 -8.76
N GLU A 36 2.14 -14.12 -8.75
CA GLU A 36 3.20 -14.35 -7.76
C GLU A 36 4.30 -13.28 -7.79
N THR A 37 4.55 -12.67 -8.95
CA THR A 37 5.65 -11.72 -9.17
C THR A 37 5.20 -10.30 -9.48
N ARG A 38 3.93 -10.08 -9.84
CA ARG A 38 3.45 -8.80 -10.34
C ARG A 38 2.26 -8.27 -9.55
N PHE A 39 2.17 -6.96 -9.45
CA PHE A 39 1.01 -6.27 -8.90
C PHE A 39 0.77 -4.94 -9.63
N ALA A 40 -0.50 -4.59 -9.83
CA ALA A 40 -0.93 -3.27 -10.25
C ALA A 40 -0.82 -2.31 -9.07
N ILE A 41 -0.35 -1.08 -9.27
CA ILE A 41 -0.17 -0.09 -8.19
C ILE A 41 -0.52 1.31 -8.67
N SER A 42 -1.08 2.13 -7.77
CA SER A 42 -1.35 3.53 -8.08
C SER A 42 -0.09 4.26 -8.56
N PRO A 43 -0.22 5.12 -9.59
CA PRO A 43 0.91 5.84 -10.14
C PRO A 43 1.42 6.92 -9.18
N SER A 44 2.68 7.30 -9.36
CA SER A 44 3.27 8.43 -8.64
C SER A 44 2.73 9.76 -9.14
N GLY A 45 2.29 10.63 -8.23
CA GLY A 45 1.96 12.03 -8.52
C GLY A 45 0.65 12.27 -9.27
N LEU A 46 -0.24 11.29 -9.37
CA LEU A 46 -1.59 11.47 -9.91
C LEU A 46 -2.62 11.48 -8.79
N GLY A 47 -3.53 12.46 -8.80
CA GLY A 47 -4.66 12.51 -7.87
C GLY A 47 -5.68 11.41 -8.17
N TYR A 48 -6.29 10.89 -7.11
CA TYR A 48 -7.23 9.76 -7.21
C TYR A 48 -8.53 10.12 -7.92
N GLU A 49 -8.94 11.38 -7.90
CA GLU A 49 -10.15 11.88 -8.58
C GLU A 49 -10.14 11.66 -10.08
N ASN A 50 -8.95 11.73 -10.71
CA ASN A 50 -8.77 11.62 -12.15
C ASN A 50 -8.13 10.30 -12.59
N MET A 51 -7.84 9.40 -11.64
CA MET A 51 -7.16 8.14 -11.95
C MET A 51 -8.11 7.17 -12.65
N THR A 52 -7.67 6.69 -13.80
CA THR A 52 -8.35 5.67 -14.59
C THR A 52 -7.55 4.37 -14.59
N GLN A 53 -8.17 3.28 -15.04
CA GLN A 53 -7.48 2.00 -15.25
C GLN A 53 -6.18 2.15 -16.07
N MET A 54 -6.21 2.99 -17.12
CA MET A 54 -5.08 3.17 -18.04
C MET A 54 -3.88 3.90 -17.42
N ASP A 55 -4.09 4.58 -16.30
CA ASP A 55 -3.03 5.28 -15.56
C ASP A 55 -2.27 4.36 -14.61
N VAL A 56 -2.83 3.19 -14.29
CA VAL A 56 -2.29 2.27 -13.27
C VAL A 56 -1.20 1.39 -13.89
N PRO A 57 0.08 1.55 -13.49
CA PRO A 57 1.16 0.67 -13.94
C PRO A 57 1.11 -0.69 -13.23
N VAL A 58 1.69 -1.71 -13.88
CA VAL A 58 1.94 -3.02 -13.27
C VAL A 58 3.43 -3.17 -13.01
N PHE A 59 3.79 -3.40 -11.76
CA PHE A 59 5.16 -3.56 -11.29
C PHE A 59 5.53 -5.04 -11.15
N ASN A 60 6.73 -5.40 -11.60
CA ASN A 60 7.30 -6.73 -11.46
C ASN A 60 8.35 -6.74 -10.33
N MET A 61 8.10 -7.56 -9.31
CA MET A 61 8.96 -7.68 -8.12
C MET A 61 10.28 -8.43 -8.39
N ALA A 62 10.33 -9.24 -9.46
CA ALA A 62 11.50 -10.09 -9.75
C ALA A 62 12.66 -9.29 -10.34
N ASP A 63 12.36 -8.36 -11.25
CA ASP A 63 13.34 -7.56 -11.99
C ASP A 63 13.23 -6.05 -11.76
N GLU A 64 12.28 -5.62 -10.91
CA GLU A 64 11.97 -4.23 -10.59
C GLU A 64 11.54 -3.39 -11.81
N THR A 65 11.09 -4.02 -12.90
CA THR A 65 10.54 -3.35 -14.08
C THR A 65 9.05 -3.02 -13.88
N PHE A 66 8.47 -2.23 -14.77
CA PHE A 66 7.04 -1.98 -14.80
C PHE A 66 6.55 -1.77 -16.23
N THR A 67 5.26 -2.03 -16.44
CA THR A 67 4.53 -1.75 -17.67
C THR A 67 3.53 -0.61 -17.44
N GLY A 68 3.05 0.02 -18.51
CA GLY A 68 2.14 1.15 -18.47
C GLY A 68 2.84 2.48 -18.78
N THR A 69 2.05 3.56 -18.87
CA THR A 69 2.51 4.89 -19.28
C THR A 69 3.03 5.75 -18.13
N ARG A 70 2.64 5.42 -16.90
CA ARG A 70 3.02 6.17 -15.70
C ARG A 70 3.97 5.40 -14.81
N LYS A 71 4.83 6.13 -14.11
CA LYS A 71 5.72 5.55 -13.10
C LYS A 71 4.90 5.04 -11.90
N PRO A 72 5.19 3.84 -11.37
CA PRO A 72 4.56 3.34 -10.15
C PRO A 72 4.91 4.22 -8.94
N SER A 73 4.09 4.16 -7.89
CA SER A 73 4.37 4.81 -6.61
C SER A 73 5.82 4.61 -6.17
N SER A 74 6.43 5.65 -5.61
CA SER A 74 7.78 5.58 -5.02
C SER A 74 7.87 4.55 -3.89
N GLU A 75 6.74 4.22 -3.26
CA GLU A 75 6.65 3.28 -2.14
C GLU A 75 6.32 1.83 -2.55
N LYS A 76 6.36 1.52 -3.84
CA LYS A 76 6.18 0.15 -4.36
C LYS A 76 6.98 -0.94 -3.63
N LYS A 77 8.11 -0.57 -2.99
CA LYS A 77 8.94 -1.53 -2.22
C LYS A 77 8.27 -2.00 -0.93
N ILE A 78 7.43 -1.16 -0.31
CA ILE A 78 6.61 -1.55 0.85
C ILE A 78 5.59 -2.61 0.41
N HIS A 79 4.89 -2.36 -0.70
CA HIS A 79 3.94 -3.30 -1.28
C HIS A 79 4.61 -4.62 -1.66
N ALA A 80 5.76 -4.56 -2.34
CA ALA A 80 6.53 -5.74 -2.70
C ALA A 80 6.96 -6.56 -1.46
N ALA A 81 7.36 -5.88 -0.38
CA ALA A 81 7.70 -6.55 0.88
C ALA A 81 6.48 -7.27 1.50
N SER A 82 5.33 -6.60 1.53
CA SER A 82 4.07 -7.18 2.03
C SER A 82 3.67 -8.42 1.24
N TYR A 83 3.72 -8.34 -0.09
CA TYR A 83 3.39 -9.47 -0.96
C TYR A 83 4.36 -10.66 -0.85
N ARG A 84 5.64 -10.41 -0.54
CA ARG A 84 6.62 -11.49 -0.33
C ARG A 84 6.43 -12.19 1.01
N ILE A 85 6.00 -11.45 2.06
CA ILE A 85 5.79 -11.99 3.41
C ILE A 85 4.48 -12.75 3.47
N TYR A 86 3.44 -12.22 2.82
CA TYR A 86 2.09 -12.78 2.82
C TYR A 86 1.65 -13.12 1.39
N PRO A 87 1.99 -14.32 0.88
CA PRO A 87 1.64 -14.73 -0.49
C PRO A 87 0.14 -14.74 -0.78
N GLU A 88 -0.68 -14.93 0.26
CA GLU A 88 -2.16 -14.96 0.20
C GLU A 88 -2.78 -13.57 0.06
N VAL A 89 -2.08 -12.50 0.46
CA VAL A 89 -2.60 -11.13 0.41
C VAL A 89 -2.80 -10.70 -1.04
N GLN A 90 -4.01 -10.22 -1.34
CA GLN A 90 -4.40 -9.77 -2.67
C GLN A 90 -4.33 -8.26 -2.83
N PHE A 91 -4.43 -7.50 -1.73
CA PHE A 91 -4.39 -6.04 -1.73
C PHE A 91 -3.47 -5.50 -0.65
N VAL A 92 -2.80 -4.40 -0.96
CA VAL A 92 -2.07 -3.59 0.02
C VAL A 92 -2.55 -2.16 -0.13
N ILE A 93 -3.00 -1.56 0.96
CA ILE A 93 -3.49 -0.19 1.04
C ILE A 93 -2.62 0.57 2.04
N HIS A 94 -2.01 1.66 1.58
CA HIS A 94 -1.26 2.59 2.42
C HIS A 94 -2.01 3.92 2.47
N THR A 95 -2.39 4.36 3.66
CA THR A 95 -3.06 5.63 3.92
C THR A 95 -2.23 6.50 4.86
N HIS A 96 -2.54 7.79 4.91
CA HIS A 96 -1.94 8.75 5.86
C HIS A 96 -3.01 9.17 6.87
N GLN A 97 -3.49 8.19 7.66
CA GLN A 97 -4.52 8.42 8.65
C GLN A 97 -3.94 9.12 9.88
N ASP A 98 -4.51 10.27 10.26
CA ASP A 98 -3.94 11.20 11.27
C ASP A 98 -3.76 10.53 12.64
N TYR A 99 -4.77 9.81 13.14
CA TYR A 99 -4.70 9.14 14.44
C TYR A 99 -3.68 8.01 14.46
N ALA A 100 -3.61 7.20 13.40
CA ALA A 100 -2.60 6.14 13.29
C ALA A 100 -1.18 6.73 13.22
N THR A 101 -1.01 7.86 12.52
CA THR A 101 0.25 8.60 12.47
C THR A 101 0.64 9.14 13.86
N ALA A 102 -0.31 9.73 14.59
CA ALA A 102 -0.07 10.23 15.95
C ALA A 102 0.37 9.11 16.90
N VAL A 103 -0.31 7.95 16.85
CA VAL A 103 0.08 6.77 17.64
C VAL A 103 1.48 6.31 17.29
N GLY A 104 1.85 6.26 16.00
CA GLY A 104 3.20 5.91 15.56
C GLY A 104 4.28 6.86 16.07
N LEU A 105 3.97 8.16 16.21
CA LEU A 105 4.91 9.19 16.71
C LEU A 105 5.16 9.11 18.21
N VAL A 106 4.19 8.68 19.03
CA VAL A 106 4.41 8.52 20.47
C VAL A 106 5.19 7.26 20.84
N GLY A 107 5.58 6.45 19.87
CA GLY A 107 6.44 5.28 20.07
C GLY A 107 5.75 4.11 20.77
N THR A 108 4.44 4.06 20.76
CA THR A 108 3.68 2.96 21.35
C THR A 108 3.85 1.70 20.50
N GLU A 109 4.68 0.78 20.94
CA GLU A 109 4.89 -0.51 20.27
C GLU A 109 3.70 -1.46 20.44
N HIS A 110 2.87 -1.22 21.47
CA HIS A 110 1.72 -2.04 21.78
C HIS A 110 0.49 -1.18 22.04
N LEU A 111 -0.42 -1.15 21.08
CA LEU A 111 -1.76 -0.62 21.29
C LEU A 111 -2.53 -1.60 22.18
N LYS A 112 -3.15 -1.09 23.26
CA LYS A 112 -4.11 -1.88 24.01
C LYS A 112 -5.43 -1.86 23.27
N MET A 113 -5.80 -3.01 22.72
CA MET A 113 -7.08 -3.20 22.04
C MET A 113 -8.01 -4.07 22.88
N SER A 114 -9.30 -3.84 22.74
CA SER A 114 -10.32 -4.78 23.20
C SER A 114 -10.29 -6.05 22.33
N LYS A 115 -10.90 -7.14 22.79
CA LYS A 115 -11.02 -8.37 22.01
C LYS A 115 -11.74 -8.17 20.66
N GLU A 116 -12.76 -7.33 20.65
CA GLU A 116 -13.52 -6.99 19.44
C GLU A 116 -12.66 -6.24 18.43
N GLU A 117 -11.84 -5.29 18.89
CA GLU A 117 -10.89 -4.57 18.04
C GLU A 117 -9.79 -5.50 17.50
N GLU A 118 -9.28 -6.42 18.32
CA GLU A 118 -8.31 -7.43 17.88
C GLU A 118 -8.88 -8.38 16.81
N GLU A 119 -10.15 -8.78 16.95
CA GLU A 119 -10.84 -9.63 15.96
C GLU A 119 -11.02 -8.91 14.62
N ILE A 120 -11.32 -7.60 14.64
CA ILE A 120 -11.52 -6.79 13.42
C ILE A 120 -10.20 -6.39 12.77
N LEU A 121 -9.26 -5.90 13.56
CA LEU A 121 -8.03 -5.28 13.06
C LEU A 121 -6.84 -6.26 12.95
N GLY A 122 -6.92 -7.39 13.65
CA GLY A 122 -5.80 -8.31 13.75
C GLY A 122 -4.58 -7.70 14.47
N LYS A 123 -3.40 -8.19 14.15
CA LYS A 123 -2.14 -7.71 14.74
C LYS A 123 -1.78 -6.33 14.20
N ILE A 124 -1.63 -5.36 15.09
CA ILE A 124 -1.10 -4.03 14.78
C ILE A 124 0.37 -3.94 15.21
N ALA A 125 1.22 -3.48 14.32
CA ALA A 125 2.64 -3.25 14.60
C ALA A 125 3.07 -1.85 14.17
N VAL A 126 4.03 -1.26 14.89
CA VAL A 126 4.63 0.03 14.54
C VAL A 126 6.03 -0.23 13.97
N ALA A 127 6.23 0.08 12.70
CA ALA A 127 7.53 -0.01 12.06
C ALA A 127 8.44 1.16 12.48
N PRO A 128 9.73 0.94 12.72
CA PRO A 128 10.67 2.05 12.93
C PRO A 128 10.71 3.00 11.74
N TYR A 129 11.00 4.26 12.01
CA TYR A 129 11.05 5.30 10.98
C TYR A 129 12.04 4.97 9.86
N GLY A 130 11.60 5.19 8.63
CA GLY A 130 12.38 5.13 7.41
C GLY A 130 11.96 6.22 6.43
N LEU A 131 12.91 6.81 5.72
CA LEU A 131 12.61 7.83 4.72
C LEU A 131 11.82 7.21 3.55
N PRO A 132 10.72 7.85 3.08
CA PRO A 132 9.91 7.35 1.97
C PRO A 132 10.74 6.96 0.74
N GLY A 133 10.39 5.86 0.10
CA GLY A 133 11.07 5.31 -1.09
C GLY A 133 12.40 4.59 -0.81
N THR A 134 12.90 4.56 0.41
CA THR A 134 14.18 3.92 0.76
C THR A 134 14.07 2.42 1.03
N LYS A 135 15.17 1.69 0.82
CA LYS A 135 15.28 0.28 1.25
C LYS A 135 15.09 0.12 2.76
N LYS A 136 15.56 1.11 3.55
CA LYS A 136 15.43 1.09 5.02
C LYS A 136 13.96 1.04 5.42
N LEU A 137 13.11 1.90 4.85
CA LEU A 137 11.67 1.87 5.12
C LEU A 137 11.05 0.51 4.75
N GLY A 138 11.33 0.01 3.55
CA GLY A 138 10.85 -1.30 3.12
C GLY A 138 11.25 -2.44 4.07
N ASN A 139 12.49 -2.44 4.55
CA ASN A 139 12.98 -3.43 5.52
C ASN A 139 12.31 -3.28 6.90
N ASN A 140 12.12 -2.04 7.37
CA ASN A 140 11.45 -1.79 8.65
C ASN A 140 10.00 -2.29 8.62
N VAL A 141 9.26 -2.00 7.54
CA VAL A 141 7.90 -2.51 7.35
C VAL A 141 7.91 -4.04 7.24
N ALA A 142 8.80 -4.63 6.45
CA ALA A 142 8.94 -6.07 6.33
C ALA A 142 9.20 -6.76 7.67
N ASN A 143 10.00 -6.15 8.55
CA ASN A 143 10.27 -6.71 9.89
C ASN A 143 9.08 -6.55 10.84
N ALA A 144 8.33 -5.45 10.74
CA ALA A 144 7.13 -5.23 11.55
C ALA A 144 5.95 -6.14 11.14
N LEU A 145 5.94 -6.62 9.89
CA LEU A 145 4.91 -7.54 9.37
C LEU A 145 5.16 -9.02 9.75
N LYS A 146 6.32 -9.39 10.25
CA LYS A 146 6.65 -10.75 10.73
C LYS A 146 6.16 -10.98 12.16
#